data_d7f50e152ccb36fecc62fe46805f6350
#
_entry.id   d7f50e152ccb36fecc62fe46805f6350
#
_cell.length_a   1.000
_cell.length_b   1.000
_cell.length_c   1.000
_cell.angle_alpha   90.00
_cell.angle_beta   90.00
_cell.angle_gamma   90.00
#
_symmetry.space_group_name_H-M   'P 1'
#
loop_
_entity.id
_entity.type
_entity.pdbx_description
1 polymer ?
#
loop_
_entity_poly.entity_id
_entity_poly.type
_entity_poly.pdbx_seq_one_letter_code
_entity_poly.pdbx_strand_id
1 'polypeptide(L)'
;MAGVAVFDINETTLDLAPVRAEVDAIVGTEGGFRAWFARLLQLSVTVSLTGDCAPFTELGRHALQAVAATGGRETGDEEWNRVARAFAALEAYPDVGPGLRALRSAGWTTAALTNTPRAAVAAQLEHAGLADAFDRVLSVDAVGRFMPAPEPYEHALAELGGDAGG
;
A
#
# COMPACT_ATOMS: atom_id res chain seq x y z
N MET A 1 9.25 17.28 23.20
CA MET A 1 9.45 15.86 22.82
C MET A 1 9.30 15.79 21.30
N ALA A 2 10.20 15.07 20.63
CA ALA A 2 10.00 14.80 19.22
C ALA A 2 8.79 13.88 19.06
N GLY A 3 8.03 14.06 18.00
CA GLY A 3 6.80 13.32 17.74
C GLY A 3 7.05 12.03 16.97
N VAL A 4 5.96 11.36 16.62
CA VAL A 4 5.93 10.22 15.73
C VAL A 4 5.30 10.68 14.40
N ALA A 5 5.93 10.34 13.27
CA ALA A 5 5.40 10.56 11.93
C ALA A 5 5.09 9.21 11.28
N VAL A 6 3.82 8.99 10.94
CA VAL A 6 3.35 7.77 10.30
C VAL A 6 3.03 8.06 8.83
N PHE A 7 3.54 7.25 7.93
CA PHE A 7 3.40 7.40 6.48
C PHE A 7 2.70 6.18 5.89
N ASP A 8 1.76 6.41 4.99
CA ASP A 8 1.36 5.39 4.03
C ASP A 8 2.49 5.15 3.02
N ILE A 9 2.46 4.00 2.33
CA ILE A 9 3.53 3.60 1.43
C ILE A 9 3.15 3.86 -0.03
N ASN A 10 2.14 3.17 -0.53
CA ASN A 10 1.81 3.22 -1.95
C ASN A 10 1.14 4.55 -2.33
N GLU A 11 1.64 5.21 -3.38
CA GLU A 11 1.22 6.56 -3.82
C GLU A 11 1.49 7.70 -2.81
N THR A 12 2.17 7.39 -1.70
CA THR A 12 2.61 8.37 -0.70
C THR A 12 4.13 8.44 -0.64
N THR A 13 4.80 7.32 -0.48
CA THR A 13 6.27 7.23 -0.45
C THR A 13 6.83 6.52 -1.68
N LEU A 14 6.06 5.62 -2.29
CA LEU A 14 6.43 4.91 -3.52
C LEU A 14 5.52 5.31 -4.68
N ASP A 15 6.14 5.56 -5.85
CA ASP A 15 5.43 5.94 -7.06
C ASP A 15 4.79 4.73 -7.73
N LEU A 16 3.47 4.74 -7.88
CA LEU A 16 2.71 3.70 -8.57
C LEU A 16 2.71 3.84 -10.12
N ALA A 17 3.50 4.73 -10.71
CA ALA A 17 3.54 4.90 -12.17
C ALA A 17 3.78 3.60 -12.94
N PRO A 18 4.69 2.68 -12.54
CA PRO A 18 4.85 1.38 -13.20
C PRO A 18 3.60 0.50 -13.13
N VAL A 19 2.92 0.46 -11.99
CA VAL A 19 1.67 -0.29 -11.81
C VAL A 19 0.56 0.31 -12.66
N ARG A 20 0.47 1.63 -12.72
CA ARG A 20 -0.48 2.36 -13.55
C ARG A 20 -0.32 1.98 -15.01
N ALA A 21 0.90 2.00 -15.54
CA ALA A 21 1.19 1.64 -16.93
C ALA A 21 0.77 0.20 -17.25
N GLU A 22 1.06 -0.75 -16.34
CA GLU A 22 0.68 -2.15 -16.53
C GLU A 22 -0.83 -2.36 -16.48
N VAL A 23 -1.52 -1.77 -15.52
CA VAL A 23 -2.98 -1.92 -15.39
C VAL A 23 -3.70 -1.27 -16.57
N ASP A 24 -3.29 -0.06 -17.01
CA ASP A 24 -3.87 0.61 -18.16
C ASP A 24 -3.68 -0.23 -19.44
N ALA A 25 -2.51 -0.86 -19.63
CA ALA A 25 -2.25 -1.75 -20.75
C ALA A 25 -3.13 -3.03 -20.72
N ILE A 26 -3.30 -3.62 -19.54
CA ILE A 26 -4.12 -4.83 -19.35
C ILE A 26 -5.60 -4.51 -19.58
N VAL A 27 -6.12 -3.44 -18.99
CA VAL A 27 -7.52 -3.02 -19.14
C VAL A 27 -7.78 -2.48 -20.56
N GLY A 28 -6.75 -1.92 -21.19
CA GLY A 28 -6.80 -1.43 -22.58
C GLY A 28 -7.47 -0.07 -22.72
N THR A 29 -7.58 0.70 -21.66
CA THR A 29 -8.13 2.06 -21.67
C THR A 29 -7.29 2.97 -20.79
N GLU A 30 -7.09 4.19 -21.24
CA GLU A 30 -6.55 5.25 -20.39
C GLU A 30 -7.49 5.46 -19.17
N GLY A 31 -6.93 5.42 -17.97
CA GLY A 31 -7.71 5.46 -16.72
C GLY A 31 -8.16 4.11 -16.17
N GLY A 32 -7.76 3.00 -16.79
CA GLY A 32 -7.98 1.64 -16.29
C GLY A 32 -7.45 1.46 -14.87
N PHE A 33 -6.25 2.00 -14.59
CA PHE A 33 -5.67 2.02 -13.24
C PHE A 33 -6.60 2.71 -12.24
N ARG A 34 -7.16 3.85 -12.59
CA ARG A 34 -8.04 4.60 -11.69
C ARG A 34 -9.29 3.80 -11.33
N ALA A 35 -9.90 3.13 -12.32
CA ALA A 35 -11.06 2.26 -12.10
C ALA A 35 -10.69 1.04 -11.25
N TRP A 36 -9.56 0.41 -11.55
CA TRP A 36 -9.03 -0.72 -10.79
C TRP A 36 -8.74 -0.36 -9.33
N PHE A 37 -8.05 0.75 -9.09
CA PHE A 37 -7.67 1.18 -7.75
C PHE A 37 -8.90 1.54 -6.91
N ALA A 38 -9.87 2.25 -7.49
CA ALA A 38 -11.14 2.54 -6.83
C ALA A 38 -11.89 1.24 -6.47
N ARG A 39 -11.89 0.25 -7.36
CA ARG A 39 -12.52 -1.05 -7.10
C ARG A 39 -11.80 -1.83 -6.00
N LEU A 40 -10.48 -1.83 -6.00
CA LEU A 40 -9.65 -2.44 -4.95
C LEU A 40 -9.97 -1.83 -3.57
N LEU A 41 -9.98 -0.50 -3.48
CA LEU A 41 -10.32 0.19 -2.24
C LEU A 41 -11.77 -0.10 -1.79
N GLN A 42 -12.72 -0.15 -2.72
CA GLN A 42 -14.11 -0.54 -2.40
C GLN A 42 -14.18 -1.94 -1.81
N LEU A 43 -13.48 -2.91 -2.41
CA LEU A 43 -13.44 -4.29 -1.91
C LEU A 43 -12.79 -4.36 -0.52
N SER A 44 -11.69 -3.65 -0.29
CA SER A 44 -11.01 -3.66 1.01
C SER A 44 -11.89 -3.09 2.13
N VAL A 45 -12.62 -2.01 1.85
CA VAL A 45 -13.60 -1.44 2.80
C VAL A 45 -14.74 -2.43 3.04
N THR A 46 -15.28 -3.05 2.00
CA THR A 46 -16.36 -4.04 2.13
C THR A 46 -15.94 -5.22 3.00
N VAL A 47 -14.78 -5.81 2.73
CA VAL A 47 -14.23 -6.94 3.51
C VAL A 47 -14.03 -6.52 4.98
N SER A 48 -13.51 -5.33 5.24
CA SER A 48 -13.36 -4.81 6.60
C SER A 48 -14.70 -4.65 7.32
N LEU A 49 -15.75 -4.18 6.64
CA LEU A 49 -17.08 -3.98 7.21
C LEU A 49 -17.83 -5.30 7.45
N THR A 50 -17.67 -6.29 6.59
CA THR A 50 -18.34 -7.61 6.74
C THR A 50 -17.65 -8.50 7.77
N GLY A 51 -16.46 -8.12 8.22
CA GLY A 51 -15.69 -8.93 9.16
C GLY A 51 -14.95 -10.10 8.51
N ASP A 52 -14.92 -10.14 7.19
CA ASP A 52 -14.13 -11.11 6.43
C ASP A 52 -12.64 -10.76 6.45
N CYS A 53 -11.80 -11.70 6.04
CA CYS A 53 -10.38 -11.52 5.89
C CYS A 53 -9.94 -12.09 4.54
N ALA A 54 -9.37 -11.25 3.70
CA ALA A 54 -8.78 -11.65 2.43
C ALA A 54 -7.48 -10.87 2.21
N PRO A 55 -6.42 -11.46 1.62
CA PRO A 55 -5.20 -10.74 1.32
C PRO A 55 -5.47 -9.56 0.37
N PHE A 56 -4.85 -8.40 0.63
CA PHE A 56 -5.01 -7.21 -0.21
C PHE A 56 -4.62 -7.47 -1.68
N THR A 57 -3.62 -8.32 -1.89
CA THR A 57 -3.19 -8.76 -3.22
C THR A 57 -4.27 -9.55 -3.96
N GLU A 58 -5.05 -10.38 -3.25
CA GLU A 58 -6.16 -11.14 -3.83
C GLU A 58 -7.31 -10.22 -4.21
N LEU A 59 -7.64 -9.24 -3.37
CA LEU A 59 -8.62 -8.21 -3.71
C LEU A 59 -8.19 -7.42 -4.94
N GLY A 60 -6.88 -7.11 -5.07
CA GLY A 60 -6.33 -6.44 -6.24
C GLY A 60 -6.48 -7.25 -7.53
N ARG A 61 -6.26 -8.57 -7.46
CA ARG A 61 -6.48 -9.49 -8.58
C ARG A 61 -7.94 -9.53 -9.00
N HIS A 62 -8.87 -9.70 -8.06
CA HIS A 62 -10.30 -9.70 -8.35
C HIS A 62 -10.78 -8.36 -8.91
N ALA A 63 -10.26 -7.24 -8.39
CA ALA A 63 -10.54 -5.92 -8.94
C ALA A 63 -10.08 -5.80 -10.40
N LEU A 64 -8.89 -6.33 -10.73
CA LEU A 64 -8.36 -6.31 -12.10
C LEU A 64 -9.26 -7.11 -13.05
N GLN A 65 -9.65 -8.32 -12.66
CA GLN A 65 -10.57 -9.16 -13.43
C GLN A 65 -11.90 -8.45 -13.68
N ALA A 66 -12.48 -7.87 -12.63
CA ALA A 66 -13.77 -7.18 -12.73
C ALA A 66 -13.71 -5.97 -13.67
N VAL A 67 -12.65 -5.16 -13.58
CA VAL A 67 -12.50 -3.96 -14.42
C VAL A 67 -12.18 -4.32 -15.87
N ALA A 68 -11.30 -5.28 -16.11
CA ALA A 68 -10.99 -5.75 -17.46
C ALA A 68 -12.22 -6.34 -18.18
N ALA A 69 -13.05 -7.09 -17.42
CA ALA A 69 -14.28 -7.67 -17.95
C ALA A 69 -15.30 -6.62 -18.44
N THR A 70 -15.32 -5.42 -17.86
CA THR A 70 -16.18 -4.33 -18.36
C THR A 70 -15.83 -3.89 -19.77
N GLY A 71 -14.55 -4.05 -20.17
CA GLY A 71 -14.05 -3.81 -21.52
C GLY A 71 -14.04 -5.07 -22.40
N GLY A 72 -14.67 -6.17 -21.95
CA GLY A 72 -14.70 -7.44 -22.70
C GLY A 72 -13.34 -8.17 -22.72
N ARG A 73 -12.45 -7.89 -21.79
CA ARG A 73 -11.13 -8.52 -21.65
C ARG A 73 -11.14 -9.54 -20.53
N GLU A 74 -10.52 -10.68 -20.79
CA GLU A 74 -10.24 -11.68 -19.75
C GLU A 74 -8.82 -11.46 -19.22
N THR A 75 -8.63 -11.68 -17.92
CA THR A 75 -7.33 -11.61 -17.26
C THR A 75 -7.13 -12.84 -16.39
N GLY A 76 -5.91 -13.34 -16.38
CA GLY A 76 -5.50 -14.52 -15.63
C GLY A 76 -4.28 -14.28 -14.76
N ASP A 77 -3.56 -15.36 -14.48
CA ASP A 77 -2.34 -15.31 -13.66
C ASP A 77 -1.20 -14.53 -14.32
N GLU A 78 -1.13 -14.56 -15.65
CA GLU A 78 -0.06 -13.86 -16.39
C GLU A 78 -0.17 -12.33 -16.22
N GLU A 79 -1.37 -11.78 -16.44
CA GLU A 79 -1.64 -10.35 -16.27
C GLU A 79 -1.42 -9.92 -14.82
N TRP A 80 -1.90 -10.72 -13.86
CA TRP A 80 -1.67 -10.42 -12.46
C TRP A 80 -0.19 -10.44 -12.08
N ASN A 81 0.57 -11.42 -12.59
CA ASN A 81 2.02 -11.50 -12.35
C ASN A 81 2.78 -10.29 -12.92
N ARG A 82 2.31 -9.68 -14.01
CA ARG A 82 2.88 -8.43 -14.54
C ARG A 82 2.66 -7.28 -13.53
N VAL A 83 1.44 -7.13 -13.04
CA VAL A 83 1.11 -6.13 -12.02
C VAL A 83 1.91 -6.37 -10.73
N ALA A 84 2.01 -7.62 -10.26
CA ALA A 84 2.78 -7.96 -9.07
C ALA A 84 4.29 -7.64 -9.22
N ARG A 85 4.87 -7.89 -10.39
CA ARG A 85 6.27 -7.49 -10.68
C ARG A 85 6.43 -5.97 -10.69
N ALA A 86 5.48 -5.22 -11.23
CA ALA A 86 5.50 -3.77 -11.19
C ALA A 86 5.45 -3.24 -9.74
N PHE A 87 4.63 -3.85 -8.88
CA PHE A 87 4.60 -3.53 -7.45
C PHE A 87 5.92 -3.83 -6.72
N ALA A 88 6.62 -4.89 -7.11
CA ALA A 88 7.90 -5.25 -6.51
C ALA A 88 9.05 -4.33 -6.93
N ALA A 89 8.88 -3.53 -7.98
CA ALA A 89 9.89 -2.66 -8.57
C ALA A 89 9.54 -1.16 -8.47
N LEU A 90 8.80 -0.78 -7.43
CA LEU A 90 8.45 0.62 -7.19
C LEU A 90 9.64 1.43 -6.71
N GLU A 91 9.78 2.63 -7.25
CA GLU A 91 10.77 3.61 -6.81
C GLU A 91 10.17 4.58 -5.81
N ALA A 92 11.01 5.09 -4.91
CA ALA A 92 10.58 6.15 -4.00
C ALA A 92 10.46 7.48 -4.73
N TYR A 93 9.51 8.34 -4.32
CA TYR A 93 9.54 9.73 -4.74
C TYR A 93 10.86 10.40 -4.29
N PRO A 94 11.41 11.33 -5.09
CA PRO A 94 12.78 11.86 -4.87
C PRO A 94 12.97 12.58 -3.52
N ASP A 95 11.91 13.11 -2.94
CA ASP A 95 11.90 13.85 -1.68
C ASP A 95 11.76 12.97 -0.43
N VAL A 96 11.33 11.72 -0.58
CA VAL A 96 11.04 10.80 0.54
C VAL A 96 12.29 10.49 1.35
N GLY A 97 13.35 10.02 0.72
CA GLY A 97 14.58 9.68 1.43
C GLY A 97 15.19 10.88 2.18
N PRO A 98 15.37 12.05 1.53
CA PRO A 98 15.79 13.28 2.22
C PRO A 98 14.84 13.70 3.35
N GLY A 99 13.52 13.63 3.14
CA GLY A 99 12.51 14.00 4.14
C GLY A 99 12.56 13.11 5.39
N LEU A 100 12.63 11.78 5.22
CA LEU A 100 12.75 10.83 6.33
C LEU A 100 14.05 11.06 7.13
N ARG A 101 15.18 11.30 6.45
CA ARG A 101 16.43 11.64 7.14
C ARG A 101 16.35 12.94 7.93
N ALA A 102 15.68 13.96 7.40
CA ALA A 102 15.48 15.23 8.10
C ALA A 102 14.65 15.06 9.36
N LEU A 103 13.55 14.30 9.28
CA LEU A 103 12.70 13.97 10.44
C LEU A 103 13.49 13.24 11.52
N ARG A 104 14.23 12.19 11.17
CA ARG A 104 15.06 11.44 12.12
C ARG A 104 16.15 12.32 12.76
N SER A 105 16.78 13.21 11.98
CA SER A 105 17.77 14.17 12.50
C SER A 105 17.14 15.18 13.47
N ALA A 106 15.87 15.49 13.31
CA ALA A 106 15.09 16.32 14.22
C ALA A 106 14.54 15.53 15.43
N GLY A 107 14.89 14.24 15.54
CA GLY A 107 14.50 13.36 16.67
C GLY A 107 13.10 12.77 16.55
N TRP A 108 12.46 12.83 15.37
CA TRP A 108 11.17 12.18 15.13
C TRP A 108 11.36 10.67 14.96
N THR A 109 10.44 9.89 15.51
CA THR A 109 10.27 8.49 15.16
C THR A 109 9.48 8.40 13.85
N THR A 110 9.98 7.66 12.87
CA THR A 110 9.32 7.47 11.57
C THR A 110 8.76 6.07 11.45
N ALA A 111 7.51 5.94 11.06
CA ALA A 111 6.86 4.66 10.85
C ALA A 111 6.12 4.61 9.51
N ALA A 112 6.11 3.43 8.90
CA ALA A 112 5.25 3.10 7.79
C ALA A 112 4.01 2.35 8.29
N LEU A 113 2.82 2.67 7.77
CA LEU A 113 1.58 1.92 7.97
C LEU A 113 0.93 1.69 6.61
N THR A 114 0.67 0.42 6.25
CA THR A 114 0.23 0.08 4.90
C THR A 114 -0.78 -1.07 4.85
N ASN A 115 -1.66 -1.05 3.84
CA ASN A 115 -2.54 -2.18 3.49
C ASN A 115 -1.78 -3.32 2.78
N THR A 116 -0.54 -3.09 2.36
CA THR A 116 0.29 -4.11 1.71
C THR A 116 0.72 -5.18 2.71
N PRO A 117 0.67 -6.47 2.35
CA PRO A 117 1.18 -7.56 3.20
C PRO A 117 2.63 -7.33 3.62
N ARG A 118 2.97 -7.71 4.86
CA ARG A 118 4.28 -7.44 5.47
C ARG A 118 5.47 -7.88 4.61
N ALA A 119 5.40 -9.08 4.03
CA ALA A 119 6.48 -9.58 3.18
C ALA A 119 6.65 -8.76 1.89
N ALA A 120 5.54 -8.30 1.30
CA ALA A 120 5.56 -7.51 0.08
C ALA A 120 6.10 -6.09 0.33
N VAL A 121 5.65 -5.42 1.39
CA VAL A 121 6.16 -4.08 1.71
C VAL A 121 7.66 -4.10 2.08
N ALA A 122 8.14 -5.14 2.76
CA ALA A 122 9.57 -5.28 3.06
C ALA A 122 10.40 -5.33 1.77
N ALA A 123 9.99 -6.15 0.79
CA ALA A 123 10.66 -6.24 -0.51
C ALA A 123 10.58 -4.92 -1.30
N GLN A 124 9.44 -4.22 -1.28
CA GLN A 124 9.28 -2.90 -1.91
C GLN A 124 10.25 -1.87 -1.32
N LEU A 125 10.33 -1.78 0.01
CA LEU A 125 11.20 -0.83 0.69
C LEU A 125 12.69 -1.16 0.48
N GLU A 126 13.04 -2.44 0.41
CA GLU A 126 14.40 -2.87 0.06
C GLU A 126 14.77 -2.44 -1.37
N HIS A 127 13.90 -2.70 -2.35
CA HIS A 127 14.10 -2.28 -3.74
C HIS A 127 14.23 -0.76 -3.87
N ALA A 128 13.37 0.00 -3.18
CA ALA A 128 13.37 1.46 -3.21
C ALA A 128 14.51 2.11 -2.39
N GLY A 129 15.39 1.31 -1.75
CA GLY A 129 16.46 1.82 -0.90
C GLY A 129 15.98 2.50 0.40
N LEU A 130 14.80 2.13 0.87
CA LEU A 130 14.15 2.67 2.08
C LEU A 130 14.06 1.67 3.24
N ALA A 131 14.70 0.50 3.14
CA ALA A 131 14.61 -0.55 4.16
C ALA A 131 14.93 -0.06 5.59
N ASP A 132 15.97 0.80 5.73
CA ASP A 132 16.42 1.38 6.99
C ASP A 132 15.90 2.81 7.23
N ALA A 133 15.00 3.30 6.37
CA ALA A 133 14.52 4.67 6.45
C ALA A 133 13.41 4.87 7.50
N PHE A 134 12.71 3.80 7.85
CA PHE A 134 11.68 3.78 8.86
C PHE A 134 12.13 3.06 10.13
N ASP A 135 11.80 3.61 11.30
CA ASP A 135 12.07 2.96 12.58
C ASP A 135 11.12 1.79 12.83
N ARG A 136 9.93 1.82 12.21
CA ARG A 136 8.92 0.73 12.23
C ARG A 136 8.22 0.62 10.87
N VAL A 137 7.94 -0.61 10.48
CA VAL A 137 7.10 -0.92 9.30
C VAL A 137 5.95 -1.80 9.78
N LEU A 138 4.74 -1.26 9.70
CA LEU A 138 3.51 -1.87 10.18
C LEU A 138 2.61 -2.20 8.98
N SER A 139 2.14 -3.44 8.95
CA SER A 139 1.15 -3.91 7.98
C SER A 139 -0.18 -4.20 8.69
N VAL A 140 -1.28 -3.94 8.01
CA VAL A 140 -2.63 -4.29 8.48
C VAL A 140 -2.83 -5.78 8.67
N ASP A 141 -1.91 -6.64 8.20
CA ASP A 141 -1.93 -8.09 8.45
C ASP A 141 -2.01 -8.41 9.95
N ALA A 142 -1.45 -7.54 10.80
CA ALA A 142 -1.44 -7.72 12.25
C ALA A 142 -2.85 -7.66 12.87
N VAL A 143 -3.77 -6.93 12.24
CA VAL A 143 -5.13 -6.68 12.78
C VAL A 143 -6.25 -7.23 11.91
N GLY A 144 -5.95 -7.67 10.68
CA GLY A 144 -6.94 -8.22 9.76
C GLY A 144 -8.03 -7.22 9.32
N ARG A 145 -7.70 -5.93 9.35
CA ARG A 145 -8.58 -4.83 8.92
C ARG A 145 -7.80 -3.85 8.06
N PHE A 146 -8.38 -3.40 6.96
CA PHE A 146 -7.75 -2.43 6.06
C PHE A 146 -7.99 -0.99 6.53
N MET A 147 -7.02 -0.14 6.32
CA MET A 147 -7.25 1.29 6.39
C MET A 147 -8.37 1.69 5.41
N PRO A 148 -9.30 2.59 5.79
CA PRO A 148 -9.25 3.49 6.95
C PRO A 148 -9.99 3.00 8.20
N ALA A 149 -10.16 1.70 8.44
CA ALA A 149 -10.71 1.21 9.69
C ALA A 149 -9.85 1.67 10.89
N PRO A 150 -10.39 1.86 12.10
CA PRO A 150 -9.64 2.39 13.25
C PRO A 150 -8.55 1.43 13.75
N GLU A 151 -8.76 0.12 13.65
CA GLU A 151 -7.87 -0.90 14.23
C GLU A 151 -6.40 -0.81 13.75
N PRO A 152 -6.09 -0.58 12.46
CA PRO A 152 -4.72 -0.33 12.02
C PRO A 152 -4.05 0.86 12.71
N TYR A 153 -4.79 1.95 12.92
CA TYR A 153 -4.25 3.15 13.57
C TYR A 153 -4.05 2.94 15.06
N GLU A 154 -5.00 2.28 15.74
CA GLU A 154 -4.89 1.90 17.16
C GLU A 154 -3.70 0.98 17.39
N HIS A 155 -3.51 -0.02 16.51
CA HIS A 155 -2.34 -0.88 16.54
C HIS A 155 -1.04 -0.09 16.34
N ALA A 156 -1.00 0.81 15.38
CA ALA A 156 0.18 1.64 15.14
C ALA A 156 0.51 2.52 16.35
N LEU A 157 -0.49 3.13 16.99
CA LEU A 157 -0.31 3.91 18.20
C LEU A 157 0.27 3.06 19.36
N ALA A 158 -0.25 1.85 19.56
CA ALA A 158 0.24 0.94 20.60
C ALA A 158 1.71 0.52 20.35
N GLU A 159 2.06 0.17 19.11
CA GLU A 159 3.43 -0.21 18.73
C GLU A 159 4.45 0.94 18.84
N LEU A 160 3.99 2.17 18.68
CA LEU A 160 4.83 3.37 18.70
C LEU A 160 4.88 4.05 20.07
N GLY A 161 4.19 3.48 21.09
CA GLY A 161 4.16 4.02 22.45
C GLY A 161 3.41 5.35 22.54
N GLY A 162 2.51 5.62 21.61
CA GLY A 162 1.66 6.81 21.60
C GLY A 162 0.39 6.61 22.41
N ASP A 163 0.03 7.60 23.25
CA ASP A 163 -1.32 7.71 23.80
C ASP A 163 -2.25 8.28 22.72
N ALA A 164 -3.42 7.68 22.56
CA ALA A 164 -4.47 8.17 21.65
C ALA A 164 -5.19 9.44 22.17
N GLY A 165 -4.49 10.24 22.95
CA GLY A 165 -5.01 11.42 23.66
C GLY A 165 -4.32 12.70 23.24
N GLY A 166 -4.85 13.36 22.22
CA GLY A 166 -4.48 14.70 21.85
C GLY A 166 -5.46 15.25 20.83
#